data_223630387a15e34f003b7c7f76f3ca9e
#
_entry.id   223630387a15e34f003b7c7f76f3ca9e
#
_cell.length_a   1.000
_cell.length_b   1.000
_cell.length_c   1.000
_cell.angle_alpha   90.00
_cell.angle_beta   90.00
_cell.angle_gamma   90.00
#
_symmetry.space_group_name_H-M   'P 1'
#
loop_
_entity.id
_entity.type
_entity.pdbx_description
1 polymer ?
#
loop_
_entity_poly.entity_id
_entity_poly.type
_entity_poly.pdbx_seq_one_letter_code
_entity_poly.pdbx_strand_id
1 'polypeptide(L)'
;MIIRQAFFEGSIHPGREEAFKAYVTEKLLPMWRQFPGVKEVRVLYNIERDAGAPSYPMVLSTMFDGRETLAAVLESPVRYESREMTKGLLEMFDGHIHHHVFDMAHG
;
A
#
# COMPACT_ATOMS: atom_id res chain seq x y z
N MET A 1 17.51 -6.15 4.08
CA MET A 1 16.12 -6.20 3.59
C MET A 1 15.33 -5.06 4.19
N ILE A 2 14.64 -4.29 3.39
CA ILE A 2 13.81 -3.19 3.87
C ILE A 2 12.36 -3.37 3.43
N ILE A 3 11.44 -2.83 4.25
CA ILE A 3 10.01 -2.91 4.00
C ILE A 3 9.46 -1.49 4.02
N ARG A 4 8.75 -1.13 2.94
CA ARG A 4 8.01 0.12 2.88
C ARG A 4 6.53 -0.19 3.07
N GLN A 5 5.92 0.44 4.05
CA GLN A 5 4.50 0.26 4.30
C GLN A 5 3.74 1.55 4.03
N ALA A 6 2.67 1.43 3.28
CA ALA A 6 1.72 2.51 3.04
C ALA A 6 0.50 2.27 3.93
N PHE A 7 0.28 3.19 4.85
CA PHE A 7 -0.85 3.14 5.78
C PHE A 7 -1.98 4.00 5.25
N PHE A 8 -3.11 3.37 4.98
CA PHE A 8 -4.33 4.08 4.59
C PHE A 8 -5.09 4.40 5.87
N GLU A 9 -4.92 5.62 6.35
CA GLU A 9 -5.55 6.06 7.59
C GLU A 9 -6.87 6.77 7.29
N GLY A 10 -7.95 6.26 7.86
CA GLY A 10 -9.27 6.82 7.65
C GLY A 10 -10.35 5.75 7.56
N SER A 11 -11.26 5.91 6.62
CA SER A 11 -12.36 4.95 6.43
C SER A 11 -12.74 4.79 4.97
N ILE A 12 -13.08 3.57 4.60
CA ILE A 12 -13.69 3.28 3.30
C ILE A 12 -15.13 3.78 3.36
N HIS A 13 -15.62 4.40 2.28
CA HIS A 13 -17.00 4.88 2.22
C HIS A 13 -17.98 3.73 2.49
N PRO A 14 -19.03 3.96 3.29
CA PRO A 14 -20.03 2.92 3.58
C PRO A 14 -20.59 2.32 2.30
N GLY A 15 -20.65 0.99 2.25
CA GLY A 15 -21.14 0.26 1.09
C GLY A 15 -20.17 0.11 -0.05
N ARG A 16 -18.94 0.65 0.06
CA ARG A 16 -17.93 0.58 -0.99
C ARG A 16 -16.78 -0.38 -0.67
N GLU A 17 -16.89 -1.14 0.42
CA GLU A 17 -15.80 -2.00 0.89
C GLU A 17 -15.39 -3.05 -0.16
N GLU A 18 -16.38 -3.71 -0.77
CA GLU A 18 -16.07 -4.72 -1.79
C GLU A 18 -15.51 -4.10 -3.06
N ALA A 19 -16.06 -2.94 -3.48
CA ALA A 19 -15.55 -2.22 -4.65
C ALA A 19 -14.12 -1.74 -4.41
N PHE A 20 -13.80 -1.29 -3.21
CA PHE A 20 -12.45 -0.89 -2.81
C PHE A 20 -11.48 -2.07 -2.96
N LYS A 21 -11.83 -3.22 -2.38
CA LYS A 21 -10.99 -4.41 -2.43
C LYS A 21 -10.83 -4.94 -3.86
N ALA A 22 -11.89 -4.92 -4.65
CA ALA A 22 -11.84 -5.33 -6.05
C ALA A 22 -10.89 -4.42 -6.85
N TYR A 23 -10.98 -3.12 -6.64
CA TYR A 23 -10.08 -2.15 -7.28
C TYR A 23 -8.62 -2.43 -6.95
N VAL A 24 -8.33 -2.71 -5.68
CA VAL A 24 -6.97 -3.08 -5.24
C VAL A 24 -6.50 -4.32 -5.98
N THR A 25 -7.30 -5.38 -5.96
CA THR A 25 -6.91 -6.66 -6.56
C THR A 25 -6.76 -6.58 -8.08
N GLU A 26 -7.68 -5.89 -8.75
CA GLU A 26 -7.74 -5.87 -10.21
C GLU A 26 -6.85 -4.81 -10.85
N LYS A 27 -6.70 -3.66 -10.21
CA LYS A 27 -6.01 -2.50 -10.79
C LYS A 27 -4.64 -2.24 -10.18
N LEU A 28 -4.51 -2.29 -8.86
CA LEU A 28 -3.30 -1.86 -8.18
C LEU A 28 -2.31 -2.98 -7.91
N LEU A 29 -2.78 -4.12 -7.45
CA LEU A 29 -1.89 -5.23 -7.11
C LEU A 29 -1.01 -5.68 -8.29
N PRO A 30 -1.53 -5.80 -9.53
CA PRO A 30 -0.67 -6.11 -10.68
C PRO A 30 0.43 -5.08 -10.89
N MET A 31 0.14 -3.79 -10.68
CA MET A 31 1.15 -2.72 -10.82
C MET A 31 2.21 -2.79 -9.74
N TRP A 32 1.80 -2.99 -8.49
CA TRP A 32 2.74 -3.10 -7.37
C TRP A 32 3.69 -4.29 -7.55
N ARG A 33 3.18 -5.39 -8.09
CA ARG A 33 3.99 -6.57 -8.39
C ARG A 33 5.00 -6.36 -9.51
N GLN A 34 4.85 -5.30 -10.29
CA GLN A 34 5.78 -4.93 -11.36
C GLN A 34 6.85 -3.94 -10.91
N PHE A 35 6.85 -3.50 -9.67
CA PHE A 35 7.89 -2.61 -9.16
C PHE A 35 9.26 -3.27 -9.31
N PRO A 36 10.24 -2.58 -9.96
CA PRO A 36 11.56 -3.16 -10.18
C PRO A 36 12.22 -3.57 -8.87
N GLY A 37 12.65 -4.83 -8.79
CA GLY A 37 13.34 -5.35 -7.62
C GLY A 37 12.47 -5.63 -6.41
N VAL A 38 11.15 -5.52 -6.52
CA VAL A 38 10.27 -5.87 -5.40
C VAL A 38 10.36 -7.37 -5.12
N LYS A 39 10.58 -7.72 -3.86
CA LYS A 39 10.69 -9.10 -3.40
C LYS A 39 9.36 -9.67 -2.98
N GLU A 40 8.53 -8.83 -2.40
CA GLU A 40 7.24 -9.26 -1.86
C GLU A 40 6.29 -8.09 -1.82
N VAL A 41 5.03 -8.35 -2.16
CA VAL A 41 3.95 -7.39 -2.05
C VAL A 41 2.85 -8.04 -1.21
N ARG A 42 2.47 -7.39 -0.12
CA ARG A 42 1.38 -7.85 0.73
C ARG A 42 0.34 -6.76 0.90
N VAL A 43 -0.91 -7.13 0.76
CA VAL A 43 -2.05 -6.26 1.05
C VAL A 43 -2.71 -6.80 2.30
N LEU A 44 -2.82 -5.95 3.32
CA LEU A 44 -3.38 -6.32 4.61
C LEU A 44 -4.64 -5.52 4.85
N TYR A 45 -5.74 -6.20 5.18
CA TYR A 45 -6.97 -5.53 5.58
C TYR A 45 -7.16 -5.69 7.07
N ASN A 46 -7.53 -4.60 7.75
CA ASN A 46 -7.73 -4.62 9.18
C ASN A 46 -8.96 -5.43 9.54
N ILE A 47 -8.86 -6.29 10.53
CA ILE A 47 -9.99 -7.05 11.07
C ILE A 47 -10.26 -6.73 12.54
N GLU A 48 -9.27 -6.17 13.23
CA GLU A 48 -9.38 -5.86 14.66
C GLU A 48 -8.33 -4.82 15.03
N ARG A 49 -8.67 -3.93 15.95
CA ARG A 49 -7.72 -2.97 16.51
C ARG A 49 -8.09 -2.68 17.97
N ASP A 50 -7.12 -2.23 18.73
CA ASP A 50 -7.32 -1.80 20.10
C ASP A 50 -8.22 -0.55 20.16
N ALA A 51 -8.93 -0.38 21.25
CA ALA A 51 -9.70 0.82 21.49
C ALA A 51 -8.76 2.04 21.47
N GLY A 52 -9.11 3.05 20.69
CA GLY A 52 -8.29 4.26 20.54
C GLY A 52 -7.15 4.16 19.53
N ALA A 53 -6.89 2.98 18.97
CA ALA A 53 -5.91 2.85 17.90
C ALA A 53 -6.36 3.57 16.62
N PRO A 54 -5.41 4.08 15.82
CA PRO A 54 -5.75 4.69 14.53
C PRO A 54 -6.48 3.71 13.62
N SER A 55 -7.36 4.23 12.76
CA SER A 55 -8.07 3.42 11.77
C SER A 55 -7.21 3.25 10.53
N TYR A 56 -6.74 2.03 10.29
CA TYR A 56 -6.00 1.65 9.09
C TYR A 56 -6.75 0.53 8.37
N PRO A 57 -7.78 0.85 7.56
CA PRO A 57 -8.52 -0.19 6.85
C PRO A 57 -7.64 -1.07 5.98
N MET A 58 -6.57 -0.50 5.42
CA MET A 58 -5.63 -1.24 4.59
C MET A 58 -4.20 -0.78 4.83
N VAL A 59 -3.29 -1.73 4.78
CA VAL A 59 -1.84 -1.48 4.74
C VAL A 59 -1.27 -2.21 3.54
N LEU A 60 -0.50 -1.49 2.71
CA LEU A 60 0.29 -2.07 1.64
C LEU A 60 1.72 -2.22 2.12
N SER A 61 2.25 -3.43 2.03
CA SER A 61 3.63 -3.72 2.43
C SER A 61 4.41 -4.21 1.22
N THR A 62 5.54 -3.55 0.92
CA THR A 62 6.44 -3.95 -0.16
C THR A 62 7.85 -4.14 0.40
N MET A 63 8.52 -5.19 -0.08
CA MET A 63 9.85 -5.57 0.41
C MET A 63 10.89 -5.44 -0.70
N PHE A 64 12.05 -4.91 -0.36
CA PHE A 64 13.17 -4.68 -1.27
C PHE A 64 14.48 -5.10 -0.61
N ASP A 65 15.51 -5.39 -1.45
CA ASP A 65 16.82 -5.79 -0.94
C ASP A 65 17.48 -4.70 -0.10
N GLY A 66 17.30 -3.42 -0.48
CA GLY A 66 17.94 -2.33 0.23
C GLY A 66 17.43 -0.97 -0.23
N ARG A 67 18.00 0.08 0.34
CA ARG A 67 17.58 1.46 0.10
C ARG A 67 17.78 1.91 -1.35
N GLU A 68 18.81 1.42 -2.02
CA GLU A 68 19.09 1.80 -3.40
C GLU A 68 18.00 1.28 -4.35
N THR A 69 17.57 0.04 -4.14
CA THR A 69 16.48 -0.54 -4.91
C THR A 69 15.19 0.24 -4.69
N LEU A 70 14.89 0.59 -3.44
CA LEU A 70 13.71 1.39 -3.14
C LEU A 70 13.77 2.76 -3.79
N ALA A 71 14.90 3.44 -3.72
CA ALA A 71 15.08 4.76 -4.34
C ALA A 71 14.82 4.70 -5.84
N ALA A 72 15.32 3.66 -6.51
CA ALA A 72 15.09 3.46 -7.94
C ALA A 72 13.61 3.24 -8.26
N VAL A 73 12.92 2.44 -7.43
CA VAL A 73 11.48 2.18 -7.59
C VAL A 73 10.67 3.47 -7.47
N LEU A 74 10.98 4.32 -6.49
CA LEU A 74 10.24 5.55 -6.26
C LEU A 74 10.33 6.54 -7.42
N GLU A 75 11.33 6.38 -8.29
CA GLU A 75 11.50 7.18 -9.51
C GLU A 75 11.09 6.44 -10.78
N SER A 76 10.61 5.20 -10.66
CA SER A 76 10.25 4.39 -11.81
C SER A 76 8.92 4.80 -12.44
N PRO A 77 8.74 4.60 -13.77
CA PRO A 77 7.47 4.89 -14.43
C PRO A 77 6.28 4.14 -13.82
N VAL A 78 6.46 2.86 -13.46
CA VAL A 78 5.37 2.06 -12.89
C VAL A 78 4.90 2.62 -11.54
N ARG A 79 5.80 3.23 -10.77
CA ARG A 79 5.42 3.87 -9.50
C ARG A 79 4.54 5.10 -9.76
N TYR A 80 4.88 5.90 -10.77
CA TYR A 80 4.06 7.06 -11.13
C TYR A 80 2.69 6.63 -11.68
N GLU A 81 2.66 5.56 -12.47
CA GLU A 81 1.40 4.99 -12.96
C GLU A 81 0.54 4.49 -11.80
N SER A 82 1.14 3.84 -10.80
CA SER A 82 0.40 3.36 -9.63
C SER A 82 -0.15 4.51 -8.80
N ARG A 83 0.56 5.63 -8.71
CA ARG A 83 0.05 6.83 -8.04
C ARG A 83 -1.20 7.36 -8.74
N GLU A 84 -1.16 7.44 -10.06
CA GLU A 84 -2.32 7.90 -10.83
C GLU A 84 -3.50 6.93 -10.67
N MET A 85 -3.24 5.63 -10.71
CA MET A 85 -4.27 4.62 -10.50
C MET A 85 -4.85 4.68 -9.09
N THR A 86 -4.04 5.00 -8.09
CA THR A 86 -4.47 5.12 -6.69
C THR A 86 -5.53 6.20 -6.49
N LYS A 87 -5.55 7.23 -7.35
CA LYS A 87 -6.56 8.28 -7.26
C LYS A 87 -7.98 7.72 -7.38
N GLY A 88 -8.18 6.70 -8.22
CA GLY A 88 -9.46 6.02 -8.33
C GLY A 88 -9.86 5.29 -7.06
N LEU A 89 -8.90 4.72 -6.36
CA LEU A 89 -9.15 4.08 -5.07
C LEU A 89 -9.57 5.11 -4.02
N LEU A 90 -8.92 6.27 -4.02
CA LEU A 90 -9.19 7.33 -3.03
C LEU A 90 -10.55 7.98 -3.22
N GLU A 91 -11.21 7.79 -4.35
CA GLU A 91 -12.61 8.21 -4.53
C GLU A 91 -13.57 7.45 -3.62
N MET A 92 -13.14 6.29 -3.11
CA MET A 92 -13.94 5.43 -2.21
C MET A 92 -13.45 5.51 -0.76
N PHE A 93 -12.60 6.49 -0.45
CA PHE A 93 -11.90 6.54 0.83
C PHE A 93 -11.87 7.95 1.40
N ASP A 94 -12.13 8.08 2.69
CA ASP A 94 -11.95 9.33 3.44
C ASP A 94 -10.76 9.19 4.35
N GLY A 95 -9.71 9.95 4.07
CA GLY A 95 -8.50 9.92 4.86
C GLY A 95 -7.27 10.24 4.02
N HIS A 96 -6.13 9.74 4.45
CA HIS A 96 -4.87 9.99 3.79
C HIS A 96 -3.95 8.78 3.88
N ILE A 97 -2.92 8.79 3.05
CA ILE A 97 -1.91 7.73 3.02
C ILE A 97 -0.60 8.31 3.55
N HIS A 98 0.04 7.59 4.47
CA HIS A 98 1.40 7.91 4.87
C HIS A 98 2.26 6.66 4.81
N HIS A 99 3.57 6.86 4.70
CA HIS A 99 4.52 5.77 4.47
C HIS A 99 5.57 5.71 5.55
N HIS A 100 5.93 4.49 5.92
CA HIS A 100 7.08 4.23 6.78
C HIS A 100 7.99 3.23 6.08
N VAL A 101 9.28 3.38 6.30
CA VAL A 101 10.28 2.43 5.80
C VAL A 101 10.95 1.80 7.02
N PHE A 102 10.92 0.48 7.07
CA PHE A 102 11.48 -0.29 8.17
C PHE A 102 12.66 -1.13 7.68
N ASP A 103 13.66 -1.28 8.53
CA ASP A 103 14.70 -2.26 8.34
C ASP A 103 14.26 -3.58 8.97
N MET A 104 14.32 -4.67 8.22
CA MET A 104 13.97 -5.97 8.76
C MET A 104 15.15 -6.52 9.56
N ALA A 105 15.07 -6.42 10.89
CA ALA A 105 16.13 -6.94 11.77
C ALA A 105 16.12 -8.47 11.81
N HIS A 106 14.92 -9.05 11.82
CA HIS A 106 14.73 -10.51 11.84
C HIS A 106 13.54 -10.86 10.96
N GLY A 107 13.64 -11.95 10.26
CA GLY A 107 12.58 -12.39 9.37
C GLY A 107 12.02 -13.75 9.67
#